data_414c560e721720589e586868d03ed765
#
_entry.id   414c560e721720589e586868d03ed765
#
_cell.length_a   1.000
_cell.length_b   1.000
_cell.length_c   1.000
_cell.angle_alpha   90.00
_cell.angle_beta   90.00
_cell.angle_gamma   90.00
#
_symmetry.space_group_name_H-M   'P 1'
#
loop_
_entity.id
_entity.type
_entity.pdbx_description
1 polymer ?
#
loop_
_entity_poly.entity_id
_entity_poly.type
_entity_poly.pdbx_seq_one_letter_code
_entity_poly.pdbx_strand_id
1 'polypeptide(L)'
;MISRLARQTIKADPRILHALKDAEPTPFWLDSRRAPAARPALTGAEQCDLAIVGAGYTGLWAALQAKERDPGTDVVVVDAGVIAGQATGRNGGICMASLTHGVAQGAELFPGEAARLIELGMENFDGIEQTIARYGVDCGWERTGELDIACAPWHVESLAEERDHYVRAGLGHEWLDRAALQADVHSPTYEAGLWHHDAAIVDPARLAWGLARVCAEKGVRFYE
;
A
#
# COMPACT_ATOMS: atom_id res chain seq x y z
N MET A 1 20.81 4.58 27.07
CA MET A 1 20.73 3.33 27.93
C MET A 1 19.37 2.72 27.65
N ILE A 2 19.26 1.88 26.60
CA ILE A 2 18.01 1.23 26.17
C ILE A 2 17.86 -0.02 27.04
N SER A 3 16.85 -0.03 27.90
CA SER A 3 16.56 -1.14 28.80
C SER A 3 16.27 -2.40 27.98
N ARG A 4 16.96 -3.48 28.27
CA ARG A 4 16.62 -4.83 27.80
C ARG A 4 15.24 -5.20 28.36
N LEU A 5 14.19 -4.99 27.55
CA LEU A 5 12.92 -5.67 27.78
C LEU A 5 13.21 -7.18 27.67
N ALA A 6 13.17 -7.86 28.79
CA ALA A 6 13.24 -9.30 28.82
C ALA A 6 12.13 -9.86 27.94
N ARG A 7 12.47 -10.57 26.85
CA ARG A 7 11.53 -11.36 26.07
C ARG A 7 10.90 -12.37 27.00
N GLN A 8 9.74 -12.08 27.56
CA GLN A 8 8.92 -13.11 28.16
C GLN A 8 8.57 -14.10 27.06
N THR A 9 9.10 -15.31 27.18
CA THR A 9 8.72 -16.40 26.30
C THR A 9 7.27 -16.78 26.66
N ILE A 10 6.30 -16.17 25.98
CA ILE A 10 4.90 -16.57 26.12
C ILE A 10 4.83 -18.00 25.60
N LYS A 11 4.58 -18.97 26.48
CA LYS A 11 4.29 -20.34 26.05
C LYS A 11 2.95 -20.30 25.30
N ALA A 12 2.99 -20.55 24.00
CA ALA A 12 1.78 -20.61 23.19
C ALA A 12 0.86 -21.73 23.74
N ASP A 13 -0.43 -21.43 23.83
CA ASP A 13 -1.43 -22.44 24.22
C ASP A 13 -1.37 -23.61 23.23
N PRO A 14 -1.29 -24.87 23.70
CA PRO A 14 -1.26 -26.04 22.83
C PRO A 14 -2.42 -26.10 21.83
N ARG A 15 -3.59 -25.53 22.16
CA ARG A 15 -4.74 -25.45 21.27
C ARG A 15 -4.47 -24.52 20.08
N ILE A 16 -3.77 -23.41 20.32
CA ILE A 16 -3.36 -22.48 19.26
C ILE A 16 -2.32 -23.14 18.36
N LEU A 17 -1.33 -23.82 18.94
CA LEU A 17 -0.33 -24.55 18.16
C LEU A 17 -0.96 -25.66 17.32
N HIS A 18 -1.97 -26.37 17.88
CA HIS A 18 -2.70 -27.38 17.12
C HIS A 18 -3.52 -26.77 15.97
N ALA A 19 -4.18 -25.65 16.19
CA ALA A 19 -4.96 -24.96 15.16
C ALA A 19 -4.09 -24.41 14.01
N LEU A 20 -2.82 -24.10 14.28
CA LEU A 20 -1.89 -23.53 13.31
C LEU A 20 -0.94 -24.57 12.69
N LYS A 21 -1.02 -25.86 13.09
CA LYS A 21 -0.03 -26.86 12.68
C LYS A 21 0.06 -27.07 11.17
N ASP A 22 -1.06 -26.89 10.47
CA ASP A 22 -1.20 -27.06 9.02
C ASP A 22 -1.29 -25.70 8.28
N ALA A 23 -1.06 -24.58 8.99
CA ALA A 23 -1.09 -23.25 8.41
C ALA A 23 0.23 -22.97 7.67
N GLU A 24 0.12 -22.62 6.40
CA GLU A 24 1.24 -22.14 5.61
C GLU A 24 1.33 -20.60 5.71
N PRO A 25 2.52 -20.02 5.97
CA PRO A 25 2.70 -18.58 6.12
C PRO A 25 2.74 -17.84 4.78
N THR A 26 2.03 -18.34 3.77
CA THR A 26 1.96 -17.74 2.44
C THR A 26 0.84 -16.69 2.44
N PRO A 27 1.15 -15.40 2.18
CA PRO A 27 0.15 -14.36 2.09
C PRO A 27 -0.78 -14.56 0.89
N PHE A 28 -2.04 -14.17 1.03
CA PHE A 28 -3.08 -14.32 0.01
C PHE A 28 -2.64 -13.84 -1.39
N TRP A 29 -2.05 -12.65 -1.47
CA TRP A 29 -1.63 -12.06 -2.74
C TRP A 29 -0.46 -12.81 -3.41
N LEU A 30 0.42 -13.42 -2.63
CA LEU A 30 1.58 -14.16 -3.12
C LEU A 30 1.25 -15.62 -3.46
N ASP A 31 0.14 -16.17 -2.95
CA ASP A 31 -0.38 -17.48 -3.31
C ASP A 31 -1.14 -17.41 -4.64
N SER A 32 -0.42 -17.11 -5.70
CA SER A 32 -0.99 -16.85 -7.02
C SER A 32 -0.27 -17.63 -8.12
N ARG A 33 -1.06 -18.24 -9.01
CA ARG A 33 -0.52 -18.87 -10.24
C ARG A 33 0.08 -17.85 -11.21
N ARG A 34 -0.12 -16.55 -10.97
CA ARG A 34 0.46 -15.44 -11.75
C ARG A 34 1.80 -14.98 -11.21
N ALA A 35 2.26 -15.54 -10.09
CA ALA A 35 3.58 -15.22 -9.55
C ALA A 35 4.67 -15.48 -10.60
N PRO A 36 5.56 -14.52 -10.87
CA PRO A 36 6.66 -14.74 -11.81
C PRO A 36 7.63 -15.79 -11.26
N ALA A 37 8.38 -16.42 -12.16
CA ALA A 37 9.49 -17.26 -11.73
C ALA A 37 10.53 -16.40 -10.99
N ALA A 38 11.14 -16.99 -9.96
CA ALA A 38 12.21 -16.35 -9.20
C ALA A 38 13.36 -15.94 -10.13
N ARG A 39 13.99 -14.83 -9.84
CA ARG A 39 15.16 -14.34 -10.57
C ARG A 39 16.41 -15.10 -10.12
N PRO A 40 17.48 -15.10 -10.93
CA PRO A 40 18.72 -15.73 -10.51
C PRO A 40 19.32 -15.00 -9.29
N ALA A 41 20.00 -15.74 -8.43
CA ALA A 41 20.78 -15.13 -7.36
C ALA A 41 22.02 -14.42 -7.92
N LEU A 42 22.40 -13.32 -7.27
CA LEU A 42 23.67 -12.65 -7.61
C LEU A 42 24.84 -13.51 -7.17
N THR A 43 25.63 -13.97 -8.16
CA THR A 43 26.83 -14.76 -7.90
C THR A 43 28.08 -13.91 -8.17
N GLY A 44 28.78 -13.52 -7.11
CA GLY A 44 29.99 -12.69 -7.22
C GLY A 44 29.71 -11.20 -7.14
N ALA A 45 30.58 -10.39 -7.75
CA ALA A 45 30.50 -8.93 -7.77
C ALA A 45 30.12 -8.43 -9.17
N GLU A 46 29.21 -7.47 -9.22
CA GLU A 46 28.85 -6.75 -10.43
C GLU A 46 29.06 -5.25 -10.26
N GLN A 47 29.14 -4.54 -11.36
CA GLN A 47 29.17 -3.08 -11.40
C GLN A 47 27.90 -2.56 -12.04
N CYS A 48 27.43 -1.42 -11.56
CA CYS A 48 26.29 -0.69 -12.09
C CYS A 48 26.39 0.79 -11.72
N ASP A 49 25.58 1.64 -12.36
CA ASP A 49 25.48 3.04 -12.02
C ASP A 49 24.59 3.26 -10.78
N LEU A 50 23.54 2.45 -10.64
CA LEU A 50 22.59 2.51 -9.53
C LEU A 50 22.28 1.11 -9.01
N ALA A 51 22.67 0.85 -7.76
CA ALA A 51 22.30 -0.35 -7.02
C ALA A 51 21.13 -0.06 -6.06
N ILE A 52 20.06 -0.83 -6.17
CA ILE A 52 18.86 -0.71 -5.32
C ILE A 52 18.74 -2.00 -4.51
N VAL A 53 18.62 -1.86 -3.19
CA VAL A 53 18.43 -2.98 -2.26
C VAL A 53 16.97 -3.05 -1.84
N GLY A 54 16.31 -4.14 -2.21
CA GLY A 54 14.89 -4.41 -1.98
C GLY A 54 14.02 -4.21 -3.21
N ALA A 55 13.33 -5.27 -3.62
CA ALA A 55 12.38 -5.30 -4.73
C ALA A 55 10.92 -5.14 -4.27
N GLY A 56 10.69 -4.31 -3.23
CA GLY A 56 9.39 -3.80 -2.86
C GLY A 56 9.04 -2.54 -3.65
N TYR A 57 7.89 -1.91 -3.35
CA TYR A 57 7.43 -0.72 -4.08
C TYR A 57 8.47 0.38 -4.17
N THR A 58 9.12 0.73 -3.07
CA THR A 58 10.12 1.81 -3.07
C THR A 58 11.24 1.55 -4.07
N GLY A 59 11.79 0.32 -4.08
CA GLY A 59 12.85 -0.04 -5.01
C GLY A 59 12.38 -0.12 -6.47
N LEU A 60 11.20 -0.67 -6.70
CA LEU A 60 10.63 -0.79 -8.05
C LEU A 60 10.30 0.58 -8.66
N TRP A 61 9.69 1.48 -7.88
CA TRP A 61 9.44 2.85 -8.34
C TRP A 61 10.74 3.63 -8.56
N ALA A 62 11.73 3.48 -7.68
CA ALA A 62 13.03 4.10 -7.87
C ALA A 62 13.71 3.62 -9.16
N ALA A 63 13.70 2.31 -9.43
CA ALA A 63 14.24 1.71 -10.64
C ALA A 63 13.51 2.21 -11.91
N LEU A 64 12.18 2.22 -11.88
CA LEU A 64 11.36 2.70 -13.00
C LEU A 64 11.66 4.16 -13.32
N GLN A 65 11.60 5.03 -12.29
CA GLN A 65 11.85 6.46 -12.47
C GLN A 65 13.28 6.77 -12.91
N ALA A 66 14.29 6.03 -12.44
CA ALA A 66 15.66 6.16 -12.92
C ALA A 66 15.74 5.88 -14.43
N LYS A 67 15.14 4.78 -14.88
CA LYS A 67 15.10 4.41 -16.32
C LYS A 67 14.26 5.34 -17.18
N GLU A 68 13.22 5.97 -16.62
CA GLU A 68 12.41 6.98 -17.33
C GLU A 68 13.17 8.29 -17.50
N ARG A 69 13.97 8.68 -16.51
CA ARG A 69 14.80 9.91 -16.57
C ARG A 69 16.01 9.76 -17.47
N ASP A 70 16.69 8.64 -17.37
CA ASP A 70 17.84 8.31 -18.19
C ASP A 70 17.83 6.80 -18.56
N PRO A 71 17.37 6.45 -19.77
CA PRO A 71 17.38 5.07 -20.25
C PRO A 71 18.77 4.44 -20.30
N GLY A 72 19.84 5.24 -20.34
CA GLY A 72 21.24 4.78 -20.38
C GLY A 72 21.77 4.29 -19.04
N THR A 73 21.17 4.72 -17.92
CA THR A 73 21.59 4.32 -16.56
C THR A 73 21.54 2.80 -16.39
N ASP A 74 22.63 2.18 -15.98
CA ASP A 74 22.68 0.75 -15.64
C ASP A 74 22.16 0.53 -14.22
N VAL A 75 20.97 -0.05 -14.09
CA VAL A 75 20.27 -0.23 -12.81
C VAL A 75 20.21 -1.71 -12.43
N VAL A 76 20.65 -2.00 -11.20
CA VAL A 76 20.54 -3.33 -10.58
C VAL A 76 19.65 -3.25 -9.34
N VAL A 77 18.71 -4.18 -9.22
CA VAL A 77 17.90 -4.38 -8.02
C VAL A 77 18.23 -5.74 -7.43
N VAL A 78 18.56 -5.77 -6.15
CA VAL A 78 18.82 -7.01 -5.40
C VAL A 78 17.80 -7.16 -4.26
N ASP A 79 17.30 -8.36 -4.04
CA ASP A 79 16.43 -8.69 -2.91
C ASP A 79 16.94 -9.95 -2.20
N ALA A 80 16.74 -10.05 -0.90
CA ALA A 80 17.13 -11.22 -0.11
C ALA A 80 16.09 -12.35 -0.17
N GLY A 81 14.96 -12.10 -0.78
CA GLY A 81 13.85 -13.03 -0.98
C GLY A 81 13.36 -12.96 -2.42
N VAL A 82 12.06 -12.78 -2.59
CA VAL A 82 11.41 -12.62 -3.90
C VAL A 82 10.78 -11.24 -4.03
N ILE A 83 10.63 -10.77 -5.26
CA ILE A 83 9.94 -9.51 -5.58
C ILE A 83 8.59 -9.46 -4.86
N ALA A 84 8.35 -8.36 -4.13
CA ALA A 84 7.15 -8.16 -3.32
C ALA A 84 6.99 -9.13 -2.12
N GLY A 85 7.96 -9.96 -1.80
CA GLY A 85 7.85 -11.02 -0.79
C GLY A 85 7.60 -10.56 0.65
N GLN A 86 7.84 -9.28 0.96
CA GLN A 86 7.65 -8.70 2.28
C GLN A 86 6.41 -7.78 2.33
N ALA A 87 6.46 -6.65 3.03
CA ALA A 87 5.32 -5.76 3.28
C ALA A 87 4.51 -5.41 2.01
N THR A 88 5.19 -5.27 0.86
CA THR A 88 4.55 -4.96 -0.43
C THR A 88 3.52 -6.01 -0.86
N GLY A 89 3.78 -7.29 -0.71
CA GLY A 89 2.83 -8.35 -1.05
C GLY A 89 1.99 -8.84 0.14
N ARG A 90 2.01 -8.15 1.28
CA ARG A 90 1.37 -8.57 2.53
C ARG A 90 0.42 -7.53 3.13
N ASN A 91 0.16 -6.44 2.42
CA ASN A 91 -0.75 -5.39 2.86
C ASN A 91 -2.22 -5.68 2.45
N GLY A 92 -3.15 -4.82 2.85
CA GLY A 92 -4.58 -5.00 2.58
C GLY A 92 -5.01 -4.72 1.14
N GLY A 93 -4.14 -4.15 0.30
CA GLY A 93 -4.49 -3.80 -1.09
C GLY A 93 -5.32 -2.53 -1.21
N ILE A 94 -5.30 -1.67 -0.20
CA ILE A 94 -5.91 -0.34 -0.24
C ILE A 94 -4.80 0.68 -0.52
N CYS A 95 -4.97 1.48 -1.56
CA CYS A 95 -4.09 2.58 -1.93
C CYS A 95 -4.82 3.89 -1.65
N MET A 96 -4.27 4.69 -0.75
CA MET A 96 -4.83 6.00 -0.38
C MET A 96 -3.94 7.14 -0.87
N ALA A 97 -4.56 8.28 -1.19
CA ALA A 97 -3.83 9.49 -1.58
C ALA A 97 -3.14 10.20 -0.40
N SER A 98 -3.20 9.66 0.81
CA SER A 98 -2.61 10.26 2.01
C SER A 98 -1.12 9.93 2.16
N LEU A 99 -0.30 10.95 2.45
CA LEU A 99 1.10 10.79 2.85
C LEU A 99 1.29 10.74 4.38
N THR A 100 0.22 10.88 5.16
CA THR A 100 0.27 11.10 6.61
C THR A 100 -0.75 10.29 7.41
N HIS A 101 -1.25 9.16 6.92
CA HIS A 101 -2.32 8.37 7.55
C HIS A 101 -3.62 9.15 7.80
N GLY A 102 -4.09 9.90 6.82
CA GLY A 102 -5.32 10.67 6.86
C GLY A 102 -5.10 12.18 6.95
N VAL A 103 -6.16 12.91 6.61
CA VAL A 103 -6.15 14.39 6.53
C VAL A 103 -5.99 15.02 7.92
N ALA A 104 -6.65 14.44 8.93
CA ALA A 104 -6.61 14.92 10.31
C ALA A 104 -5.19 14.85 10.87
N GLN A 105 -4.52 13.71 10.74
CA GLN A 105 -3.15 13.53 11.24
C GLN A 105 -2.15 14.43 10.52
N GLY A 106 -2.31 14.63 9.21
CA GLY A 106 -1.49 15.57 8.45
C GLY A 106 -1.62 17.00 8.95
N ALA A 107 -2.85 17.43 9.24
CA ALA A 107 -3.13 18.77 9.78
C ALA A 107 -2.58 18.97 11.21
N GLU A 108 -2.60 17.92 12.03
CA GLU A 108 -2.06 17.95 13.39
C GLU A 108 -0.52 18.00 13.42
N LEU A 109 0.12 17.08 12.67
CA LEU A 109 1.59 16.93 12.69
C LEU A 109 2.30 18.00 11.88
N PHE A 110 1.70 18.48 10.80
CA PHE A 110 2.30 19.41 9.85
C PHE A 110 1.35 20.55 9.48
N PRO A 111 0.87 21.36 10.47
CA PRO A 111 -0.20 22.34 10.23
C PRO A 111 0.15 23.39 9.17
N GLY A 112 1.45 23.73 9.01
CA GLY A 112 1.91 24.68 7.99
C GLY A 112 2.07 24.08 6.59
N GLU A 113 2.08 22.75 6.46
CA GLU A 113 2.37 22.02 5.22
C GLU A 113 1.23 21.10 4.79
N ALA A 114 0.16 21.00 5.59
CA ALA A 114 -0.93 20.05 5.37
C ALA A 114 -1.52 20.15 3.95
N ALA A 115 -1.77 21.36 3.45
CA ALA A 115 -2.29 21.56 2.10
C ALA A 115 -1.34 21.00 1.02
N ARG A 116 -0.03 21.25 1.17
CA ARG A 116 0.97 20.75 0.22
C ARG A 116 1.11 19.22 0.29
N LEU A 117 1.01 18.62 1.48
CA LEU A 117 1.02 17.16 1.64
C LEU A 117 -0.20 16.50 0.99
N ILE A 118 -1.37 17.14 1.08
CA ILE A 118 -2.58 16.68 0.38
C ILE A 118 -2.38 16.73 -1.13
N GLU A 119 -1.91 17.86 -1.68
CA GLU A 119 -1.62 17.98 -3.12
C GLU A 119 -0.63 16.90 -3.60
N LEU A 120 0.48 16.73 -2.89
CA LEU A 120 1.49 15.70 -3.22
C LEU A 120 0.92 14.28 -3.12
N GLY A 121 0.03 14.03 -2.15
CA GLY A 121 -0.68 12.76 -2.01
C GLY A 121 -1.56 12.46 -3.24
N MET A 122 -2.34 13.44 -3.68
CA MET A 122 -3.19 13.32 -4.87
C MET A 122 -2.35 13.19 -6.15
N GLU A 123 -1.30 14.01 -6.32
CA GLU A 123 -0.36 13.89 -7.44
C GLU A 123 0.26 12.49 -7.52
N ASN A 124 0.67 11.94 -6.37
CA ASN A 124 1.22 10.58 -6.29
C ASN A 124 0.17 9.51 -6.64
N PHE A 125 -1.04 9.64 -6.11
CA PHE A 125 -2.14 8.71 -6.36
C PHE A 125 -2.51 8.66 -7.84
N ASP A 126 -2.70 9.83 -8.47
CA ASP A 126 -2.97 9.95 -9.90
C ASP A 126 -1.77 9.45 -10.74
N GLY A 127 -0.54 9.68 -10.29
CA GLY A 127 0.69 9.19 -10.93
C GLY A 127 0.80 7.67 -10.93
N ILE A 128 0.33 7.00 -9.86
CA ILE A 128 0.25 5.54 -9.81
C ILE A 128 -0.75 5.03 -10.85
N GLU A 129 -1.96 5.56 -10.88
CA GLU A 129 -3.00 5.19 -11.84
C GLU A 129 -2.54 5.39 -13.29
N GLN A 130 -1.95 6.56 -13.59
CA GLN A 130 -1.40 6.87 -14.92
C GLN A 130 -0.28 5.89 -15.33
N THR A 131 0.56 5.49 -14.37
CA THR A 131 1.65 4.53 -14.65
C THR A 131 1.10 3.14 -14.93
N ILE A 132 0.10 2.70 -14.14
CA ILE A 132 -0.63 1.44 -14.38
C ILE A 132 -1.21 1.41 -15.79
N ALA A 133 -1.91 2.49 -16.18
CA ALA A 133 -2.51 2.62 -17.51
C ALA A 133 -1.45 2.66 -18.62
N ARG A 134 -0.39 3.48 -18.45
CA ARG A 134 0.69 3.66 -19.44
C ARG A 134 1.40 2.37 -19.78
N TYR A 135 1.65 1.52 -18.78
CA TYR A 135 2.41 0.27 -18.97
C TYR A 135 1.54 -0.97 -19.01
N GLY A 136 0.22 -0.83 -19.01
CA GLY A 136 -0.73 -1.96 -19.08
C GLY A 136 -0.50 -2.94 -17.94
N VAL A 137 -0.35 -2.45 -16.70
CA VAL A 137 -0.18 -3.29 -15.52
C VAL A 137 -1.52 -3.84 -15.08
N ASP A 138 -1.73 -5.15 -15.26
CA ASP A 138 -2.95 -5.85 -14.83
C ASP A 138 -2.88 -6.17 -13.33
N CYS A 139 -3.30 -5.23 -12.48
CA CYS A 139 -3.25 -5.36 -11.02
C CYS A 139 -4.62 -5.18 -10.35
N GLY A 140 -5.72 -5.19 -11.10
CA GLY A 140 -7.06 -5.00 -10.54
C GLY A 140 -7.24 -3.64 -9.87
N TRP A 141 -6.64 -2.59 -10.43
CA TRP A 141 -6.82 -1.22 -9.93
C TRP A 141 -8.25 -0.75 -10.14
N GLU A 142 -8.90 -0.38 -9.04
CA GLU A 142 -10.25 0.19 -9.06
C GLU A 142 -10.30 1.38 -8.10
N ARG A 143 -10.55 2.58 -8.64
CA ARG A 143 -10.70 3.83 -7.87
C ARG A 143 -12.12 3.92 -7.33
N THR A 144 -12.40 3.17 -6.26
CA THR A 144 -13.73 3.02 -5.66
C THR A 144 -14.04 4.06 -4.59
N GLY A 145 -13.02 4.77 -4.09
CA GLY A 145 -13.11 5.49 -2.83
C GLY A 145 -13.06 4.54 -1.63
N GLU A 146 -13.23 5.11 -0.45
CA GLU A 146 -13.28 4.40 0.83
C GLU A 146 -14.48 4.88 1.63
N LEU A 147 -15.08 3.97 2.38
CA LEU A 147 -16.21 4.22 3.28
C LEU A 147 -15.78 3.92 4.72
N ASP A 148 -15.54 4.99 5.48
CA ASP A 148 -15.32 4.88 6.91
C ASP A 148 -16.65 4.75 7.64
N ILE A 149 -16.76 3.79 8.56
CA ILE A 149 -18.02 3.41 9.19
C ILE A 149 -17.95 3.58 10.71
N ALA A 150 -18.88 4.34 11.26
CA ALA A 150 -19.13 4.42 12.71
C ALA A 150 -20.02 3.26 13.14
N CYS A 151 -19.54 2.44 14.09
CA CYS A 151 -20.26 1.30 14.64
C CYS A 151 -20.77 1.53 16.08
N ALA A 152 -20.61 2.72 16.64
CA ALA A 152 -21.05 3.09 17.96
C ALA A 152 -21.28 4.61 18.04
N PRO A 153 -22.12 5.11 18.98
CA PRO A 153 -22.41 6.54 19.07
C PRO A 153 -21.18 7.45 19.21
N TRP A 154 -20.19 7.05 19.98
CA TRP A 154 -18.94 7.79 20.13
C TRP A 154 -18.07 7.78 18.85
N HIS A 155 -18.16 6.75 18.01
CA HIS A 155 -17.53 6.74 16.70
C HIS A 155 -18.16 7.77 15.74
N VAL A 156 -19.47 8.03 15.87
CA VAL A 156 -20.16 9.03 15.03
C VAL A 156 -19.57 10.42 15.26
N GLU A 157 -19.25 10.77 16.51
CA GLU A 157 -18.60 12.03 16.85
C GLU A 157 -17.20 12.13 16.22
N SER A 158 -16.39 11.09 16.37
CA SER A 158 -15.04 11.05 15.77
C SER A 158 -15.08 11.11 14.24
N LEU A 159 -16.04 10.43 13.62
CA LEU A 159 -16.20 10.44 12.16
C LEU A 159 -16.69 11.82 11.65
N ALA A 160 -17.50 12.52 12.46
CA ALA A 160 -17.91 13.88 12.14
C ALA A 160 -16.74 14.89 12.25
N GLU A 161 -15.82 14.69 13.19
CA GLU A 161 -14.58 15.48 13.28
C GLU A 161 -13.70 15.22 12.05
N GLU A 162 -13.56 13.97 11.61
CA GLU A 162 -12.85 13.61 10.38
C GLU A 162 -13.47 14.30 9.15
N ARG A 163 -14.79 14.22 8.98
CA ARG A 163 -15.51 14.96 7.92
C ARG A 163 -15.16 16.44 7.93
N ASP A 164 -15.09 17.07 9.08
CA ASP A 164 -14.77 18.49 9.19
C ASP A 164 -13.33 18.81 8.73
N HIS A 165 -12.40 17.85 8.80
CA HIS A 165 -11.08 17.97 8.18
C HIS A 165 -11.17 17.91 6.65
N TYR A 166 -11.98 17.04 6.07
CA TYR A 166 -12.24 17.00 4.63
C TYR A 166 -12.87 18.31 4.13
N VAL A 167 -13.86 18.85 4.85
CA VAL A 167 -14.49 20.14 4.54
C VAL A 167 -13.45 21.27 4.53
N ARG A 168 -12.62 21.36 5.56
CA ARG A 168 -11.57 22.39 5.65
C ARG A 168 -10.53 22.28 4.56
N ALA A 169 -10.21 21.05 4.15
CA ALA A 169 -9.25 20.77 3.09
C ALA A 169 -9.85 20.92 1.66
N GLY A 170 -11.17 21.12 1.55
CA GLY A 170 -11.86 21.20 0.26
C GLY A 170 -11.89 19.89 -0.51
N LEU A 171 -11.74 18.74 0.18
CA LEU A 171 -11.73 17.41 -0.42
C LEU A 171 -13.15 16.86 -0.62
N GLY A 172 -13.33 16.12 -1.71
CA GLY A 172 -14.60 15.46 -2.04
C GLY A 172 -14.95 14.37 -1.02
N HIS A 173 -16.13 14.48 -0.42
CA HIS A 173 -16.64 13.52 0.55
C HIS A 173 -18.16 13.50 0.55
N GLU A 174 -18.73 12.43 1.08
CA GLU A 174 -20.17 12.28 1.29
C GLU A 174 -20.41 11.73 2.71
N TRP A 175 -21.29 12.40 3.45
CA TRP A 175 -21.77 11.91 4.74
C TRP A 175 -23.01 11.06 4.55
N LEU A 176 -22.95 9.82 5.02
CA LEU A 176 -24.08 8.89 5.04
C LEU A 176 -24.65 8.80 6.44
N ASP A 177 -25.89 9.24 6.61
CA ASP A 177 -26.63 8.94 7.85
C ASP A 177 -26.95 7.44 7.92
N ARG A 178 -27.49 6.99 9.06
CA ARG A 178 -27.82 5.59 9.26
C ARG A 178 -28.71 5.02 8.15
N ALA A 179 -29.69 5.77 7.67
CA ALA A 179 -30.64 5.27 6.67
C ALA A 179 -29.96 5.11 5.31
N ALA A 180 -29.19 6.09 4.87
CA ALA A 180 -28.40 6.05 3.64
C ALA A 180 -27.36 4.91 3.68
N LEU A 181 -26.63 4.81 4.81
CA LEU A 181 -25.61 3.77 4.99
C LEU A 181 -26.22 2.36 4.97
N GLN A 182 -27.36 2.15 5.64
CA GLN A 182 -28.05 0.84 5.63
C GLN A 182 -28.61 0.46 4.25
N ALA A 183 -28.88 1.44 3.39
CA ALA A 183 -29.33 1.18 2.03
C ALA A 183 -28.16 0.71 1.12
N ASP A 184 -26.95 1.16 1.40
CA ASP A 184 -25.73 0.81 0.66
C ASP A 184 -25.05 -0.44 1.25
N VAL A 185 -24.74 -0.40 2.55
CA VAL A 185 -24.09 -1.53 3.27
C VAL A 185 -24.89 -1.89 4.50
N HIS A 186 -25.67 -2.98 4.41
CA HIS A 186 -26.58 -3.38 5.48
C HIS A 186 -25.87 -4.09 6.64
N SER A 187 -25.85 -3.46 7.84
CA SER A 187 -25.42 -4.06 9.10
C SER A 187 -26.14 -3.44 10.30
N PRO A 188 -26.60 -4.25 11.28
CA PRO A 188 -27.32 -3.73 12.43
C PRO A 188 -26.49 -2.79 13.33
N THR A 189 -25.17 -2.84 13.21
CA THR A 189 -24.22 -2.05 14.02
C THR A 189 -23.77 -0.76 13.37
N TYR A 190 -24.12 -0.49 12.10
CA TYR A 190 -23.65 0.67 11.37
C TYR A 190 -24.54 1.87 11.66
N GLU A 191 -23.95 2.97 12.17
CA GLU A 191 -24.64 4.15 12.63
C GLU A 191 -24.50 5.36 11.69
N ALA A 192 -23.34 5.53 11.08
CA ALA A 192 -23.04 6.59 10.10
C ALA A 192 -21.86 6.18 9.23
N GLY A 193 -21.68 6.84 8.08
CA GLY A 193 -20.56 6.64 7.18
C GLY A 193 -20.00 7.95 6.64
N LEU A 194 -18.72 7.97 6.34
CA LEU A 194 -18.04 9.01 5.60
C LEU A 194 -17.39 8.36 4.38
N TRP A 195 -17.87 8.68 3.20
CA TRP A 195 -17.28 8.22 1.97
C TRP A 195 -16.41 9.29 1.33
N HIS A 196 -15.25 8.92 0.81
CA HIS A 196 -14.32 9.83 0.15
C HIS A 196 -13.65 9.17 -1.07
N HIS A 197 -13.23 10.00 -2.03
CA HIS A 197 -12.79 9.55 -3.36
C HIS A 197 -11.30 9.23 -3.50
N ASP A 198 -10.52 9.49 -2.48
CA ASP A 198 -9.05 9.47 -2.50
C ASP A 198 -8.44 8.10 -2.16
N ALA A 199 -9.19 7.04 -2.47
CA ALA A 199 -8.76 5.66 -2.29
C ALA A 199 -9.07 4.77 -3.51
N ALA A 200 -8.28 3.72 -3.67
CA ALA A 200 -8.44 2.67 -4.65
C ALA A 200 -8.11 1.31 -4.05
N ILE A 201 -8.69 0.26 -4.60
CA ILE A 201 -8.26 -1.11 -4.34
C ILE A 201 -7.30 -1.60 -5.43
N VAL A 202 -6.39 -2.48 -5.05
CA VAL A 202 -5.37 -3.02 -5.94
C VAL A 202 -4.89 -4.39 -5.43
N ASP A 203 -4.56 -5.31 -6.32
CA ASP A 203 -3.74 -6.46 -5.97
C ASP A 203 -2.27 -6.02 -5.86
N PRO A 204 -1.72 -5.91 -4.64
CA PRO A 204 -0.41 -5.32 -4.43
C PRO A 204 0.73 -6.18 -4.97
N ALA A 205 0.58 -7.48 -5.00
CA ALA A 205 1.59 -8.37 -5.60
C ALA A 205 1.62 -8.21 -7.12
N ARG A 206 0.46 -8.19 -7.78
CA ARG A 206 0.36 -7.98 -9.23
C ARG A 206 0.86 -6.61 -9.65
N LEU A 207 0.60 -5.56 -8.87
CA LEU A 207 1.18 -4.24 -9.14
C LEU A 207 2.70 -4.28 -9.08
N ALA A 208 3.28 -4.86 -8.03
CA ALA A 208 4.73 -4.98 -7.89
C ALA A 208 5.36 -5.84 -9.00
N TRP A 209 4.77 -6.98 -9.34
CA TRP A 209 5.25 -7.83 -10.44
C TRP A 209 5.14 -7.13 -11.80
N GLY A 210 4.07 -6.35 -12.01
CA GLY A 210 3.90 -5.52 -13.20
C GLY A 210 4.98 -4.45 -13.33
N LEU A 211 5.28 -3.74 -12.25
CA LEU A 211 6.38 -2.78 -12.19
C LEU A 211 7.73 -3.44 -12.47
N ALA A 212 8.00 -4.59 -11.84
CA ALA A 212 9.23 -5.35 -12.06
C ALA A 212 9.37 -5.81 -13.52
N ARG A 213 8.28 -6.25 -14.15
CA ARG A 213 8.25 -6.57 -15.59
C ARG A 213 8.64 -5.35 -16.42
N VAL A 214 8.00 -4.20 -16.19
CA VAL A 214 8.30 -2.96 -16.92
C VAL A 214 9.75 -2.52 -16.71
N CYS A 215 10.27 -2.60 -15.49
CA CYS A 215 11.67 -2.33 -15.20
C CYS A 215 12.61 -3.25 -15.98
N ALA A 216 12.33 -4.56 -16.00
CA ALA A 216 13.13 -5.53 -16.75
C ALA A 216 13.09 -5.25 -18.27
N GLU A 217 11.93 -4.92 -18.83
CA GLU A 217 11.79 -4.51 -20.24
C GLU A 217 12.60 -3.25 -20.59
N LYS A 218 12.83 -2.39 -19.59
CA LYS A 218 13.69 -1.21 -19.70
C LYS A 218 15.18 -1.51 -19.41
N GLY A 219 15.55 -2.76 -19.19
CA GLY A 219 16.92 -3.17 -18.97
C GLY A 219 17.40 -3.13 -17.52
N VAL A 220 16.50 -3.06 -16.53
CA VAL A 220 16.87 -3.26 -15.12
C VAL A 220 17.18 -4.72 -14.86
N ARG A 221 18.32 -4.99 -14.22
CA ARG A 221 18.72 -6.35 -13.82
C ARG A 221 18.23 -6.63 -12.40
N PHE A 222 17.65 -7.82 -12.20
CA PHE A 222 17.12 -8.27 -10.92
C PHE A 222 17.81 -9.52 -10.44
N TYR A 223 18.11 -9.56 -9.14
CA TYR A 223 18.66 -10.71 -8.41
C TYR A 223 17.88 -10.95 -7.13
N GLU A 224 17.50 -12.24 -6.87
CA GLU A 224 16.74 -12.71 -5.70
C GLU A 224 17.47 -13.80 -4.92
#